data_0ac5bd891add3c6ac4c4f0ebb3074797
#
_entry.id   0ac5bd891add3c6ac4c4f0ebb3074797
#
_cell.length_a   1.000
_cell.length_b   1.000
_cell.length_c   1.000
_cell.angle_alpha   90.00
_cell.angle_beta   90.00
_cell.angle_gamma   90.00
#
_symmetry.space_group_name_H-M   'P 1'
#
loop_
_entity.id
_entity.type
_entity.pdbx_description
1 polymer ?
#
loop_
_entity_poly.entity_id
_entity_poly.type
_entity_poly.pdbx_seq_one_letter_code
_entity_poly.pdbx_strand_id
1 'polypeptide(L)'
;MQIKHLALAAAVAATSLAAQAQTEIQWWHSMTAVNNEWVNDLAKQFNESQKEYKVIPTFKGSYDESMTAAIAAFRSGNAPHVLQVFEVGTATMMASKGATVPVGKVMKDAGAAFDPSAYIPAVAAYYTDPNGQMLSFPFNSSTTIFYYNKDAFKKAGLNPDKAPATWPEVFEAAKKLKASGHSCPMTLAWMGWTQLESFSAWHNVEFATEKNGLSPNGYKARMKINSPLHVRHIDNLSQAAKAGEFVYKGRGSAAQASFTSGECAMIQTSSGFYGDVAKNAKFAYGLAPLPYYPDVKGAPQNTVIGGASLWVMAGKKPAEYKGVAKFFEFLSDTKVQAASHQRTGYLPITMGAYELTDKSGFYAKHPGTDTAVNQMVRKVTDNSRGIRLGNYVQIRTIEDEELEQVWAGKKTAKEALDSIVSRGNELLARFERSYKK
;
A
#
# COMPACT_ATOMS: atom_id res chain seq x y z
N MET A 1 54.46 -51.89 -54.35
CA MET A 1 54.69 -51.23 -53.07
C MET A 1 53.52 -50.22 -52.87
N GLN A 2 52.47 -50.61 -52.17
CA GLN A 2 51.25 -49.78 -51.96
C GLN A 2 51.26 -49.30 -50.53
N ILE A 3 51.29 -48.00 -50.36
CA ILE A 3 51.16 -47.31 -49.07
C ILE A 3 49.69 -47.02 -48.86
N LYS A 4 49.09 -47.68 -47.84
CA LYS A 4 47.72 -47.38 -47.45
C LYS A 4 47.73 -46.18 -46.53
N HIS A 5 47.05 -45.10 -46.93
CA HIS A 5 46.75 -43.94 -46.03
C HIS A 5 45.53 -44.29 -45.15
N LEU A 6 45.74 -44.40 -43.86
CA LEU A 6 44.66 -44.41 -42.86
C LEU A 6 44.25 -42.95 -42.56
N ALA A 7 43.08 -42.57 -42.96
CA ALA A 7 42.47 -41.29 -42.57
C ALA A 7 41.76 -41.49 -41.21
N LEU A 8 42.29 -40.90 -40.13
CA LEU A 8 41.64 -40.88 -38.82
C LEU A 8 40.63 -39.73 -38.80
N ALA A 9 39.33 -40.02 -38.92
CA ALA A 9 38.27 -39.05 -38.80
C ALA A 9 38.04 -38.80 -37.29
N ALA A 10 38.53 -37.71 -36.71
CA ALA A 10 38.19 -37.26 -35.41
C ALA A 10 36.82 -36.56 -35.47
N ALA A 11 35.79 -37.29 -34.99
CA ALA A 11 34.48 -36.68 -34.75
C ALA A 11 34.52 -35.80 -33.51
N VAL A 12 34.66 -34.46 -33.71
CA VAL A 12 34.46 -33.49 -32.63
C VAL A 12 32.94 -33.39 -32.39
N ALA A 13 32.44 -34.07 -31.36
CA ALA A 13 31.11 -33.85 -30.86
C ALA A 13 31.06 -32.47 -30.16
N ALA A 14 30.69 -31.46 -30.94
CA ALA A 14 30.33 -30.14 -30.41
C ALA A 14 29.01 -30.30 -29.67
N THR A 15 29.08 -30.57 -28.37
CA THR A 15 27.94 -30.37 -27.47
C THR A 15 27.65 -28.86 -27.43
N SER A 16 26.79 -28.39 -28.33
CA SER A 16 26.17 -27.08 -28.20
C SER A 16 25.34 -27.10 -26.94
N LEU A 17 25.91 -26.59 -25.84
CA LEU A 17 25.13 -26.11 -24.72
C LEU A 17 24.25 -24.99 -25.27
N ALA A 18 23.05 -25.34 -25.74
CA ALA A 18 22.02 -24.36 -25.99
C ALA A 18 21.82 -23.63 -24.68
N ALA A 19 22.32 -22.42 -24.59
CA ALA A 19 21.99 -21.53 -23.48
C ALA A 19 20.46 -21.44 -23.47
N GLN A 20 19.82 -22.17 -22.58
CA GLN A 20 18.38 -22.19 -22.46
C GLN A 20 17.97 -20.77 -22.08
N ALA A 21 17.31 -20.06 -22.99
CA ALA A 21 16.88 -18.68 -22.75
C ALA A 21 16.02 -18.68 -21.48
N GLN A 22 16.37 -17.79 -20.55
CA GLN A 22 15.60 -17.65 -19.31
C GLN A 22 14.15 -17.34 -19.62
N THR A 23 13.22 -17.97 -18.88
CA THR A 23 11.80 -17.64 -18.98
C THR A 23 11.57 -16.27 -18.36
N GLU A 24 11.13 -15.29 -19.14
CA GLU A 24 10.87 -13.94 -18.69
C GLU A 24 9.54 -13.84 -17.95
N ILE A 25 9.55 -13.19 -16.77
CA ILE A 25 8.39 -12.92 -15.92
C ILE A 25 8.18 -11.42 -15.85
N GLN A 26 7.17 -10.92 -16.53
CA GLN A 26 6.80 -9.50 -16.52
C GLN A 26 6.07 -9.16 -15.22
N TRP A 27 6.61 -8.19 -14.47
CA TRP A 27 6.04 -7.66 -13.23
C TRP A 27 5.72 -6.17 -13.37
N TRP A 28 4.44 -5.81 -13.40
CA TRP A 28 3.99 -4.42 -13.45
C TRP A 28 3.78 -3.88 -12.05
N HIS A 29 4.33 -2.68 -11.79
CA HIS A 29 4.30 -2.03 -10.49
C HIS A 29 4.13 -0.51 -10.59
N SER A 30 3.79 0.12 -9.45
CA SER A 30 3.55 1.56 -9.30
C SER A 30 4.48 2.22 -8.28
N MET A 31 5.61 1.59 -7.98
CA MET A 31 6.56 2.09 -7.00
C MET A 31 7.41 3.22 -7.58
N THR A 32 7.61 4.29 -6.79
CA THR A 32 8.40 5.47 -7.15
C THR A 32 9.55 5.68 -6.16
N ALA A 33 10.49 6.56 -6.47
CA ALA A 33 11.60 6.98 -5.60
C ALA A 33 12.34 5.79 -4.96
N VAL A 34 12.59 5.80 -3.65
CA VAL A 34 13.28 4.72 -2.92
C VAL A 34 12.57 3.36 -3.08
N ASN A 35 11.24 3.36 -3.15
CA ASN A 35 10.49 2.12 -3.33
C ASN A 35 10.63 1.54 -4.75
N ASN A 36 10.87 2.37 -5.77
CA ASN A 36 11.21 1.88 -7.12
C ASN A 36 12.62 1.25 -7.14
N GLU A 37 13.59 1.87 -6.46
CA GLU A 37 14.92 1.27 -6.28
C GLU A 37 14.82 -0.10 -5.60
N TRP A 38 14.03 -0.20 -4.52
CA TRP A 38 13.80 -1.46 -3.81
C TRP A 38 13.21 -2.56 -4.69
N VAL A 39 12.17 -2.26 -5.50
CA VAL A 39 11.56 -3.22 -6.44
C VAL A 39 12.58 -3.72 -7.47
N ASN A 40 13.38 -2.82 -8.05
CA ASN A 40 14.41 -3.19 -9.01
C ASN A 40 15.51 -4.05 -8.37
N ASP A 41 15.89 -3.75 -7.12
CA ASP A 41 16.88 -4.54 -6.37
C ASP A 41 16.35 -5.93 -6.02
N LEU A 42 15.07 -6.09 -5.66
CA LEU A 42 14.44 -7.41 -5.44
C LEU A 42 14.50 -8.27 -6.72
N ALA A 43 14.11 -7.68 -7.86
CA ALA A 43 14.18 -8.38 -9.14
C ALA A 43 15.62 -8.75 -9.50
N LYS A 44 16.59 -7.85 -9.29
CA LYS A 44 18.02 -8.11 -9.51
C LYS A 44 18.51 -9.27 -8.63
N GLN A 45 18.26 -9.23 -7.33
CA GLN A 45 18.67 -10.28 -6.40
C GLN A 45 18.09 -11.65 -6.79
N PHE A 46 16.80 -11.71 -7.14
CA PHE A 46 16.19 -12.93 -7.64
C PHE A 46 16.86 -13.42 -8.94
N ASN A 47 17.07 -12.55 -9.91
CA ASN A 47 17.67 -12.88 -11.20
C ASN A 47 19.13 -13.36 -11.05
N GLU A 48 19.87 -12.86 -10.08
CA GLU A 48 21.24 -13.29 -9.78
C GLU A 48 21.30 -14.63 -9.03
N SER A 49 20.27 -14.97 -8.24
CA SER A 49 20.23 -16.17 -7.40
C SER A 49 20.00 -17.48 -8.17
N GLN A 50 19.53 -17.41 -9.42
CA GLN A 50 19.22 -18.59 -10.26
C GLN A 50 19.37 -18.21 -11.75
N LYS A 51 19.24 -19.21 -12.67
CA LYS A 51 19.47 -19.03 -14.13
C LYS A 51 18.29 -19.43 -15.01
N GLU A 52 17.19 -19.90 -14.41
CA GLU A 52 16.02 -20.42 -15.16
C GLU A 52 15.03 -19.32 -15.53
N TYR A 53 14.87 -18.31 -14.68
CA TYR A 53 13.85 -17.26 -14.79
C TYR A 53 14.48 -15.89 -14.72
N LYS A 54 13.83 -14.91 -15.35
CA LYS A 54 14.23 -13.50 -15.32
C LYS A 54 13.01 -12.63 -15.04
N VAL A 55 12.91 -12.07 -13.85
CA VAL A 55 11.88 -11.09 -13.50
C VAL A 55 12.24 -9.73 -14.09
N ILE A 56 11.29 -9.13 -14.79
CA ILE A 56 11.40 -7.81 -15.42
C ILE A 56 10.38 -6.88 -14.79
N PRO A 57 10.77 -6.06 -13.80
CA PRO A 57 9.90 -5.06 -13.22
C PRO A 57 9.67 -3.93 -14.22
N THR A 58 8.43 -3.49 -14.35
CA THR A 58 8.06 -2.39 -15.25
C THR A 58 7.15 -1.42 -14.52
N PHE A 59 7.61 -0.18 -14.35
CA PHE A 59 6.79 0.90 -13.80
C PHE A 59 5.67 1.27 -14.77
N LYS A 60 4.43 1.35 -14.27
CA LYS A 60 3.22 1.61 -15.05
C LYS A 60 2.41 2.82 -14.57
N GLY A 61 3.10 3.82 -14.02
CA GLY A 61 2.45 5.01 -13.49
C GLY A 61 1.86 4.78 -12.09
N SER A 62 0.86 5.58 -11.73
CA SER A 62 0.11 5.43 -10.48
C SER A 62 -0.62 4.07 -10.42
N TYR A 63 -1.13 3.71 -9.26
CA TYR A 63 -1.86 2.44 -9.09
C TYR A 63 -3.10 2.34 -9.99
N ASP A 64 -3.86 3.41 -10.14
CA ASP A 64 -5.05 3.50 -10.99
C ASP A 64 -4.71 3.46 -12.49
N GLU A 65 -3.62 4.12 -12.91
CA GLU A 65 -3.09 4.02 -14.29
C GLU A 65 -2.63 2.59 -14.60
N SER A 66 -1.86 1.98 -13.69
CA SER A 66 -1.38 0.61 -13.82
C SER A 66 -2.55 -0.40 -13.90
N MET A 67 -3.56 -0.25 -13.05
CA MET A 67 -4.74 -1.13 -13.07
C MET A 67 -5.57 -0.94 -14.35
N THR A 68 -5.74 0.29 -14.83
CA THR A 68 -6.42 0.58 -16.09
C THR A 68 -5.67 -0.01 -17.28
N ALA A 69 -4.35 0.15 -17.33
CA ALA A 69 -3.50 -0.45 -18.34
C ALA A 69 -3.57 -1.99 -18.33
N ALA A 70 -3.60 -2.60 -17.12
CA ALA A 70 -3.69 -4.05 -16.99
C ALA A 70 -5.03 -4.62 -17.48
N ILE A 71 -6.14 -3.91 -17.25
CA ILE A 71 -7.46 -4.29 -17.78
C ILE A 71 -7.46 -4.28 -19.32
N ALA A 72 -6.88 -3.25 -19.93
CA ALA A 72 -6.75 -3.16 -21.38
C ALA A 72 -5.83 -4.27 -21.95
N ALA A 73 -4.70 -4.50 -21.29
CA ALA A 73 -3.74 -5.54 -21.67
C ALA A 73 -4.35 -6.96 -21.52
N PHE A 74 -5.12 -7.21 -20.48
CA PHE A 74 -5.82 -8.49 -20.30
C PHE A 74 -6.80 -8.77 -21.45
N ARG A 75 -7.59 -7.77 -21.84
CA ARG A 75 -8.55 -7.90 -22.96
C ARG A 75 -7.87 -8.17 -24.30
N SER A 76 -6.64 -7.69 -24.50
CA SER A 76 -5.83 -7.92 -25.71
C SER A 76 -4.91 -9.15 -25.63
N GLY A 77 -4.95 -9.92 -24.54
CA GLY A 77 -4.08 -11.09 -24.34
C GLY A 77 -2.64 -10.77 -23.94
N ASN A 78 -2.32 -9.51 -23.61
CA ASN A 78 -0.97 -9.01 -23.33
C ASN A 78 -0.76 -8.62 -21.84
N ALA A 79 -1.57 -9.17 -20.92
CA ALA A 79 -1.40 -8.92 -19.49
C ALA A 79 -0.01 -9.33 -19.00
N PRO A 80 0.55 -8.68 -17.96
CA PRO A 80 1.79 -9.13 -17.32
C PRO A 80 1.58 -10.50 -16.65
N HIS A 81 2.65 -11.12 -16.14
CA HIS A 81 2.55 -12.32 -15.32
C HIS A 81 2.10 -11.96 -13.90
N VAL A 82 2.66 -10.86 -13.37
CA VAL A 82 2.40 -10.36 -12.03
C VAL A 82 2.00 -8.88 -12.12
N LEU A 83 0.87 -8.55 -11.51
CA LEU A 83 0.35 -7.19 -11.40
C LEU A 83 0.31 -6.77 -9.93
N GLN A 84 0.96 -5.65 -9.60
CA GLN A 84 0.79 -5.01 -8.30
C GLN A 84 -0.52 -4.21 -8.28
N VAL A 85 -1.40 -4.56 -7.37
CA VAL A 85 -2.70 -3.88 -7.18
C VAL A 85 -2.81 -3.38 -5.75
N PHE A 86 -3.10 -2.08 -5.60
CA PHE A 86 -3.31 -1.48 -4.29
C PHE A 86 -4.61 -1.97 -3.63
N GLU A 87 -4.73 -1.77 -2.33
CA GLU A 87 -5.77 -2.38 -1.49
C GLU A 87 -7.19 -2.10 -1.99
N VAL A 88 -7.48 -0.89 -2.47
CA VAL A 88 -8.82 -0.53 -2.98
C VAL A 88 -9.20 -1.24 -4.28
N GLY A 89 -8.23 -1.78 -4.99
CA GLY A 89 -8.46 -2.61 -6.18
C GLY A 89 -8.90 -4.04 -5.86
N THR A 90 -8.71 -4.51 -4.61
CA THR A 90 -8.88 -5.91 -4.21
C THR A 90 -10.27 -6.47 -4.53
N ALA A 91 -11.36 -5.78 -4.16
CA ALA A 91 -12.71 -6.28 -4.42
C ALA A 91 -13.01 -6.40 -5.93
N THR A 92 -12.51 -5.47 -6.74
CA THR A 92 -12.64 -5.51 -8.20
C THR A 92 -11.86 -6.68 -8.80
N MET A 93 -10.63 -6.93 -8.31
CA MET A 93 -9.84 -8.09 -8.73
C MET A 93 -10.49 -9.43 -8.34
N MET A 94 -11.03 -9.53 -7.12
CA MET A 94 -11.78 -10.70 -6.64
C MET A 94 -13.01 -10.99 -7.48
N ALA A 95 -13.70 -9.96 -7.98
CA ALA A 95 -14.88 -10.08 -8.85
C ALA A 95 -14.53 -10.37 -10.32
N SER A 96 -13.27 -10.22 -10.73
CA SER A 96 -12.81 -10.41 -12.10
C SER A 96 -12.60 -11.89 -12.42
N LYS A 97 -13.71 -12.63 -12.58
CA LYS A 97 -13.71 -14.08 -12.83
C LYS A 97 -12.83 -14.44 -14.04
N GLY A 98 -11.91 -15.37 -13.85
CA GLY A 98 -11.03 -15.88 -14.93
C GLY A 98 -9.87 -14.94 -15.32
N ALA A 99 -9.75 -13.75 -14.73
CA ALA A 99 -8.65 -12.83 -15.04
C ALA A 99 -7.38 -13.09 -14.22
N THR A 100 -7.52 -13.77 -13.08
CA THR A 100 -6.41 -14.06 -12.16
C THR A 100 -6.37 -15.52 -11.77
N VAL A 101 -5.20 -15.98 -11.33
CA VAL A 101 -4.99 -17.29 -10.71
C VAL A 101 -4.67 -17.09 -9.25
N PRO A 102 -5.40 -17.73 -8.30
CA PRO A 102 -5.11 -17.61 -6.88
C PRO A 102 -3.66 -17.99 -6.55
N VAL A 103 -3.01 -17.18 -5.73
CA VAL A 103 -1.59 -17.39 -5.37
C VAL A 103 -1.35 -18.77 -4.76
N GLY A 104 -2.23 -19.23 -3.86
CA GLY A 104 -2.11 -20.55 -3.25
C GLY A 104 -2.14 -21.70 -4.29
N LYS A 105 -2.95 -21.53 -5.37
CA LYS A 105 -2.96 -22.49 -6.47
C LYS A 105 -1.65 -22.47 -7.27
N VAL A 106 -1.14 -21.29 -7.61
CA VAL A 106 0.13 -21.15 -8.36
C VAL A 106 1.28 -21.77 -7.59
N MET A 107 1.39 -21.52 -6.30
CA MET A 107 2.43 -22.08 -5.44
C MET A 107 2.32 -23.61 -5.33
N LYS A 108 1.11 -24.12 -5.08
CA LYS A 108 0.83 -25.56 -5.00
C LYS A 108 1.17 -26.29 -6.31
N ASP A 109 0.71 -25.79 -7.44
CA ASP A 109 0.91 -26.42 -8.76
C ASP A 109 2.41 -26.44 -9.15
N ALA A 110 3.18 -25.46 -8.67
CA ALA A 110 4.62 -25.40 -8.87
C ALA A 110 5.45 -26.24 -7.85
N GLY A 111 4.82 -26.80 -6.81
CA GLY A 111 5.50 -27.48 -5.71
C GLY A 111 6.33 -26.53 -4.84
N ALA A 112 6.03 -25.24 -4.84
CA ALA A 112 6.70 -24.22 -4.06
C ALA A 112 6.10 -24.10 -2.65
N ALA A 113 6.96 -23.83 -1.64
CA ALA A 113 6.51 -23.62 -0.27
C ALA A 113 5.71 -22.32 -0.16
N PHE A 114 4.52 -22.40 0.44
CA PHE A 114 3.68 -21.24 0.72
C PHE A 114 2.81 -21.49 1.94
N ASP A 115 3.03 -20.71 3.00
CA ASP A 115 2.27 -20.79 4.25
C ASP A 115 1.50 -19.48 4.49
N PRO A 116 0.19 -19.44 4.17
CA PRO A 116 -0.65 -18.27 4.47
C PRO A 116 -0.72 -17.90 5.96
N SER A 117 -0.48 -18.86 6.87
CA SER A 117 -0.55 -18.61 8.32
C SER A 117 0.68 -17.86 8.87
N ALA A 118 1.76 -17.80 8.11
CA ALA A 118 2.95 -17.04 8.46
C ALA A 118 2.74 -15.52 8.37
N TYR A 119 1.74 -15.08 7.60
CA TYR A 119 1.44 -13.66 7.42
C TYR A 119 0.71 -13.07 8.63
N ILE A 120 0.90 -11.76 8.86
CA ILE A 120 0.13 -11.02 9.86
C ILE A 120 -1.36 -11.22 9.58
N PRO A 121 -2.17 -11.64 10.56
CA PRO A 121 -3.56 -12.04 10.33
C PRO A 121 -4.42 -10.99 9.61
N ALA A 122 -4.24 -9.70 9.93
CA ALA A 122 -4.98 -8.62 9.29
C ALA A 122 -4.62 -8.48 7.80
N VAL A 123 -3.35 -8.72 7.42
CA VAL A 123 -2.87 -8.68 6.04
C VAL A 123 -3.39 -9.90 5.28
N ALA A 124 -3.24 -11.11 5.85
CA ALA A 124 -3.72 -12.35 5.24
C ALA A 124 -5.23 -12.31 4.98
N ALA A 125 -6.02 -11.95 6.00
CA ALA A 125 -7.48 -11.90 5.92
C ALA A 125 -7.99 -10.92 4.85
N TYR A 126 -7.27 -9.83 4.61
CA TYR A 126 -7.67 -8.84 3.62
C TYR A 126 -7.65 -9.40 2.19
N TYR A 127 -6.66 -10.23 1.87
CA TYR A 127 -6.45 -10.82 0.54
C TYR A 127 -7.01 -12.23 0.38
N THR A 128 -7.73 -12.71 1.39
CA THR A 128 -8.37 -14.02 1.40
C THR A 128 -9.86 -13.89 1.05
N ASP A 129 -10.38 -14.78 0.23
CA ASP A 129 -11.78 -14.85 -0.13
C ASP A 129 -12.65 -15.46 0.99
N PRO A 130 -13.99 -15.42 0.88
CA PRO A 130 -14.88 -16.03 1.88
C PRO A 130 -14.70 -17.55 2.06
N ASN A 131 -14.08 -18.24 1.09
CA ASN A 131 -13.81 -19.68 1.16
C ASN A 131 -12.45 -20.01 1.82
N GLY A 132 -11.73 -18.98 2.31
CA GLY A 132 -10.43 -19.14 2.95
C GLY A 132 -9.25 -19.25 1.97
N GLN A 133 -9.46 -18.99 0.68
CA GLN A 133 -8.40 -19.03 -0.31
C GLN A 133 -7.72 -17.66 -0.42
N MET A 134 -6.40 -17.59 -0.19
CA MET A 134 -5.61 -16.39 -0.47
C MET A 134 -5.48 -16.21 -1.99
N LEU A 135 -5.96 -15.08 -2.50
CA LEU A 135 -6.06 -14.80 -3.93
C LEU A 135 -4.84 -14.07 -4.49
N SER A 136 -4.19 -13.23 -3.70
CA SER A 136 -3.01 -12.49 -4.09
C SER A 136 -1.89 -12.65 -3.06
N PHE A 137 -0.66 -12.41 -3.48
CA PHE A 137 0.52 -12.45 -2.62
C PHE A 137 0.67 -11.12 -1.89
N PRO A 138 0.59 -11.05 -0.54
CA PRO A 138 0.85 -9.84 0.22
C PRO A 138 2.27 -9.33 -0.06
N PHE A 139 2.43 -8.04 -0.36
CA PHE A 139 3.73 -7.53 -0.78
C PHE A 139 4.16 -6.30 0.01
N ASN A 140 3.62 -5.13 -0.31
CA ASN A 140 4.00 -3.86 0.32
C ASN A 140 2.84 -3.28 1.13
N SER A 141 2.37 -4.02 2.10
CA SER A 141 1.35 -3.52 3.04
C SER A 141 1.92 -2.41 3.90
N SER A 142 1.13 -1.36 4.10
CA SER A 142 1.47 -0.22 4.94
C SER A 142 0.30 0.14 5.87
N THR A 143 0.51 1.10 6.73
CA THR A 143 -0.57 1.80 7.43
C THR A 143 -0.24 3.28 7.50
N THR A 144 -1.26 4.11 7.73
CA THR A 144 -1.05 5.54 7.90
C THR A 144 -0.37 5.80 9.23
N ILE A 145 0.69 6.62 9.23
CA ILE A 145 1.35 7.13 10.43
C ILE A 145 1.58 8.64 10.32
N PHE A 146 1.98 9.27 11.42
CA PHE A 146 2.27 10.68 11.53
C PHE A 146 3.78 10.92 11.55
N TYR A 147 4.25 11.82 10.68
CA TYR A 147 5.65 12.28 10.64
C TYR A 147 5.71 13.75 11.02
N TYR A 148 6.77 14.16 11.73
CA TYR A 148 6.99 15.56 12.08
C TYR A 148 8.47 15.93 12.09
N ASN A 149 8.74 17.18 11.75
CA ASN A 149 10.07 17.78 11.74
C ASN A 149 10.41 18.30 13.16
N LYS A 150 11.33 17.63 13.85
CA LYS A 150 11.74 17.97 15.22
C LYS A 150 12.43 19.33 15.31
N ASP A 151 13.19 19.72 14.27
CA ASP A 151 13.88 21.00 14.23
C ASP A 151 12.88 22.16 14.08
N ALA A 152 11.86 21.98 13.23
CA ALA A 152 10.76 22.92 13.10
C ALA A 152 9.96 23.05 14.42
N PHE A 153 9.70 21.93 15.11
CA PHE A 153 9.05 21.93 16.43
C PHE A 153 9.86 22.73 17.44
N LYS A 154 11.15 22.45 17.55
CA LYS A 154 12.05 23.20 18.45
C LYS A 154 12.03 24.70 18.17
N LYS A 155 12.11 25.09 16.89
CA LYS A 155 12.03 26.51 16.47
C LYS A 155 10.71 27.17 16.85
N ALA A 156 9.59 26.40 16.80
CA ALA A 156 8.26 26.88 17.18
C ALA A 156 7.97 26.82 18.69
N GLY A 157 8.97 26.47 19.53
CA GLY A 157 8.79 26.33 20.98
C GLY A 157 7.96 25.12 21.39
N LEU A 158 7.85 24.12 20.49
CA LEU A 158 7.22 22.82 20.75
C LEU A 158 8.29 21.83 21.26
N ASN A 159 7.84 20.83 22.04
CA ASN A 159 8.74 19.74 22.44
C ASN A 159 9.05 18.84 21.24
N PRO A 160 10.32 18.76 20.77
CA PRO A 160 10.70 17.96 19.62
C PRO A 160 10.60 16.45 19.85
N ASP A 161 10.53 16.00 21.11
CA ASP A 161 10.46 14.58 21.45
C ASP A 161 9.06 14.12 21.84
N LYS A 162 8.06 15.00 21.71
CA LYS A 162 6.65 14.71 21.98
C LYS A 162 5.80 15.06 20.75
N ALA A 163 5.43 14.06 19.98
CA ALA A 163 4.45 14.22 18.90
C ALA A 163 3.06 14.60 19.46
N PRO A 164 2.27 15.42 18.74
CA PRO A 164 0.88 15.64 19.08
C PRO A 164 0.10 14.33 18.94
N ALA A 165 -0.61 13.91 19.99
CA ALA A 165 -1.35 12.65 20.05
C ALA A 165 -2.82 12.82 19.66
N THR A 166 -3.35 14.02 19.77
CA THR A 166 -4.77 14.34 19.50
C THR A 166 -4.92 15.39 18.41
N TRP A 167 -6.05 15.39 17.72
CA TRP A 167 -6.33 16.39 16.70
C TRP A 167 -6.29 17.84 17.25
N PRO A 168 -6.83 18.15 18.45
CA PRO A 168 -6.63 19.46 19.06
C PRO A 168 -5.14 19.83 19.23
N GLU A 169 -4.29 18.89 19.67
CA GLU A 169 -2.84 19.15 19.79
C GLU A 169 -2.17 19.34 18.41
N VAL A 170 -2.61 18.64 17.36
CA VAL A 170 -2.12 18.85 15.98
C VAL A 170 -2.43 20.26 15.49
N PHE A 171 -3.67 20.74 15.69
CA PHE A 171 -4.04 22.10 15.28
C PHE A 171 -3.29 23.17 16.09
N GLU A 172 -3.10 22.97 17.40
CA GLU A 172 -2.29 23.88 18.20
C GLU A 172 -0.81 23.89 17.78
N ALA A 173 -0.25 22.74 17.44
CA ALA A 173 1.11 22.65 16.88
C ALA A 173 1.19 23.38 15.53
N ALA A 174 0.20 23.22 14.65
CA ALA A 174 0.15 23.90 13.37
C ALA A 174 0.10 25.43 13.51
N LYS A 175 -0.68 25.96 14.46
CA LYS A 175 -0.72 27.39 14.78
C LYS A 175 0.65 27.92 15.22
N LYS A 176 1.32 27.21 16.14
CA LYS A 176 2.66 27.61 16.64
C LYS A 176 3.72 27.55 15.54
N LEU A 177 3.68 26.51 14.68
CA LEU A 177 4.57 26.40 13.53
C LEU A 177 4.35 27.57 12.56
N LYS A 178 3.10 27.92 12.28
CA LYS A 178 2.78 29.08 11.45
C LYS A 178 3.29 30.39 12.07
N ALA A 179 3.04 30.59 13.36
CA ALA A 179 3.50 31.78 14.09
C ALA A 179 5.04 31.90 14.12
N SER A 180 5.76 30.77 14.07
CA SER A 180 7.23 30.73 13.95
C SER A 180 7.77 31.01 12.56
N GLY A 181 6.89 31.30 11.59
CA GLY A 181 7.21 31.60 10.20
C GLY A 181 7.29 30.39 9.27
N HIS A 182 6.76 29.22 9.69
CA HIS A 182 6.73 28.02 8.83
C HIS A 182 5.63 28.17 7.77
N SER A 183 5.96 28.09 6.48
CA SER A 183 5.03 28.32 5.37
C SER A 183 4.02 27.19 5.18
N CYS A 184 4.38 25.96 5.56
CA CYS A 184 3.53 24.78 5.52
C CYS A 184 3.60 24.03 6.87
N PRO A 185 2.79 24.44 7.87
CA PRO A 185 2.78 23.78 9.18
C PRO A 185 2.40 22.31 9.10
N MET A 186 1.37 21.97 8.28
CA MET A 186 0.88 20.62 8.10
C MET A 186 0.45 20.39 6.65
N THR A 187 0.73 19.19 6.15
CA THR A 187 0.14 18.65 4.92
C THR A 187 -0.35 17.22 5.13
N LEU A 188 -1.11 16.70 4.18
CA LEU A 188 -1.69 15.37 4.22
C LEU A 188 -1.54 14.73 2.84
N ALA A 189 -1.17 13.47 2.78
CA ALA A 189 -1.11 12.69 1.54
C ALA A 189 -2.20 11.61 1.55
N TRP A 190 -2.62 11.13 0.37
CA TRP A 190 -3.61 10.05 0.24
C TRP A 190 -4.91 10.35 1.01
N MET A 191 -5.53 11.51 0.77
CA MET A 191 -6.59 12.09 1.60
C MET A 191 -7.74 11.12 1.92
N GLY A 192 -8.32 10.44 0.94
CA GLY A 192 -9.37 9.45 1.17
C GLY A 192 -8.91 8.36 2.14
N TRP A 193 -7.72 7.79 1.93
CA TRP A 193 -7.19 6.74 2.78
C TRP A 193 -6.81 7.24 4.19
N THR A 194 -6.17 8.40 4.30
CA THR A 194 -5.68 8.88 5.60
C THR A 194 -6.77 9.57 6.42
N GLN A 195 -7.65 10.37 5.79
CA GLN A 195 -8.62 11.22 6.48
C GLN A 195 -10.05 10.66 6.51
N LEU A 196 -10.36 9.65 5.70
CA LEU A 196 -11.66 8.99 5.74
C LEU A 196 -11.54 7.53 6.21
N GLU A 197 -10.76 6.70 5.53
CA GLU A 197 -10.65 5.27 5.84
C GLU A 197 -9.91 4.99 7.16
N SER A 198 -8.65 5.43 7.27
CA SER A 198 -7.85 5.25 8.49
C SER A 198 -8.44 6.03 9.66
N PHE A 199 -9.01 7.20 9.39
CA PHE A 199 -9.75 7.98 10.38
C PHE A 199 -10.95 7.21 10.94
N SER A 200 -11.78 6.62 10.08
CA SER A 200 -12.93 5.81 10.50
C SER A 200 -12.52 4.64 11.38
N ALA A 201 -11.52 3.89 10.94
CA ALA A 201 -11.01 2.74 11.70
C ALA A 201 -10.44 3.15 13.05
N TRP A 202 -9.60 4.18 13.07
CA TRP A 202 -8.92 4.70 14.27
C TRP A 202 -9.90 5.22 15.34
N HIS A 203 -11.04 5.79 14.88
CA HIS A 203 -12.11 6.27 15.74
C HIS A 203 -13.24 5.26 15.96
N ASN A 204 -13.09 4.04 15.43
CA ASN A 204 -14.09 2.97 15.53
C ASN A 204 -15.48 3.38 15.02
N VAL A 205 -15.54 4.12 13.92
CA VAL A 205 -16.78 4.49 13.24
C VAL A 205 -16.97 3.77 11.93
N GLU A 206 -18.21 3.49 11.57
CA GLU A 206 -18.54 2.79 10.34
C GLU A 206 -18.17 3.61 9.10
N PHE A 207 -17.38 3.02 8.20
CA PHE A 207 -17.08 3.60 6.90
C PHE A 207 -18.14 3.22 5.85
N ALA A 208 -18.54 1.95 5.87
CA ALA A 208 -19.58 1.40 5.00
C ALA A 208 -20.33 0.26 5.70
N THR A 209 -21.57 0.00 5.26
CA THR A 209 -22.37 -1.14 5.71
C THR A 209 -21.69 -2.48 5.37
N GLU A 210 -22.29 -3.59 5.80
CA GLU A 210 -21.75 -4.93 5.53
C GLU A 210 -20.31 -5.12 6.08
N LYS A 211 -20.05 -4.58 7.30
CA LYS A 211 -18.71 -4.62 7.92
C LYS A 211 -17.62 -4.05 7.00
N ASN A 212 -17.89 -2.87 6.45
CA ASN A 212 -17.03 -2.23 5.45
C ASN A 212 -16.79 -3.08 4.19
N GLY A 213 -17.79 -3.84 3.76
CA GLY A 213 -17.71 -4.73 2.60
C GLY A 213 -17.04 -6.08 2.86
N LEU A 214 -16.68 -6.40 4.12
CA LEU A 214 -16.02 -7.66 4.50
C LEU A 214 -16.97 -8.78 4.93
N SER A 215 -18.29 -8.53 4.95
CA SER A 215 -19.28 -9.59 5.19
C SER A 215 -19.45 -10.48 3.96
N PRO A 216 -20.08 -11.66 4.07
CA PRO A 216 -20.46 -12.47 2.91
C PRO A 216 -21.33 -11.72 1.89
N ASN A 217 -22.05 -10.70 2.31
CA ASN A 217 -22.83 -9.81 1.46
C ASN A 217 -22.12 -8.50 1.12
N GLY A 218 -20.80 -8.43 1.27
CA GLY A 218 -20.01 -7.20 1.07
C GLY A 218 -20.24 -6.48 -0.26
N TYR A 219 -20.63 -7.22 -1.30
CA TYR A 219 -21.02 -6.64 -2.59
C TYR A 219 -22.27 -5.74 -2.53
N LYS A 220 -23.05 -5.77 -1.43
CA LYS A 220 -24.21 -4.89 -1.16
C LYS A 220 -23.85 -3.67 -0.30
N ALA A 221 -22.58 -3.50 0.07
CA ALA A 221 -22.16 -2.42 0.95
C ALA A 221 -22.57 -1.03 0.43
N ARG A 222 -22.79 -0.10 1.36
CA ARG A 222 -23.07 1.32 1.08
C ARG A 222 -22.26 2.20 2.04
N MET A 223 -21.73 3.28 1.53
CA MET A 223 -20.90 4.24 2.27
C MET A 223 -21.68 4.97 3.37
N LYS A 224 -20.98 5.30 4.47
CA LYS A 224 -21.48 5.94 5.69
C LYS A 224 -20.64 7.12 6.18
N ILE A 225 -19.71 7.63 5.36
CA ILE A 225 -18.71 8.63 5.74
C ILE A 225 -19.22 10.07 5.88
N ASN A 226 -20.52 10.29 5.91
CA ASN A 226 -21.14 11.58 6.18
C ASN A 226 -21.73 11.69 7.60
N SER A 227 -21.23 10.89 8.55
CA SER A 227 -21.63 10.98 9.95
C SER A 227 -21.18 12.31 10.59
N PRO A 228 -21.77 12.74 11.71
CA PRO A 228 -21.38 13.98 12.39
C PRO A 228 -19.88 14.06 12.70
N LEU A 229 -19.24 12.92 13.02
CA LEU A 229 -17.81 12.88 13.30
C LEU A 229 -16.96 13.13 12.04
N HIS A 230 -17.32 12.52 10.91
CA HIS A 230 -16.64 12.77 9.62
C HIS A 230 -16.79 14.24 9.20
N VAL A 231 -18.00 14.79 9.30
CA VAL A 231 -18.26 16.21 8.99
C VAL A 231 -17.41 17.11 9.87
N ARG A 232 -17.41 16.89 11.20
CA ARG A 232 -16.56 17.63 12.15
C ARG A 232 -15.07 17.59 11.75
N HIS A 233 -14.57 16.42 11.39
CA HIS A 233 -13.17 16.24 11.04
C HIS A 233 -12.79 17.03 9.79
N ILE A 234 -13.55 16.86 8.72
CA ILE A 234 -13.28 17.57 7.44
C ILE A 234 -13.52 19.09 7.59
N ASP A 235 -14.48 19.53 8.41
CA ASP A 235 -14.68 20.95 8.70
C ASP A 235 -13.49 21.54 9.46
N ASN A 236 -12.97 20.86 10.48
CA ASN A 236 -11.77 21.27 11.20
C ASN A 236 -10.55 21.41 10.26
N LEU A 237 -10.36 20.47 9.36
CA LEU A 237 -9.30 20.56 8.32
C LEU A 237 -9.55 21.73 7.35
N SER A 238 -10.81 21.97 6.96
CA SER A 238 -11.18 23.14 6.14
C SER A 238 -10.84 24.44 6.83
N GLN A 239 -11.13 24.56 8.12
CA GLN A 239 -10.79 25.74 8.91
C GLN A 239 -9.28 25.92 9.00
N ALA A 240 -8.53 24.83 9.24
CA ALA A 240 -7.06 24.85 9.26
C ALA A 240 -6.48 25.26 7.88
N ALA A 241 -7.10 24.84 6.78
CA ALA A 241 -6.72 25.24 5.43
C ALA A 241 -6.93 26.77 5.21
N LYS A 242 -8.10 27.28 5.59
CA LYS A 242 -8.41 28.73 5.51
C LYS A 242 -7.46 29.55 6.39
N ALA A 243 -7.05 29.01 7.54
CA ALA A 243 -6.08 29.64 8.42
C ALA A 243 -4.62 29.49 7.91
N GLY A 244 -4.35 28.77 6.84
CA GLY A 244 -2.99 28.47 6.37
C GLY A 244 -2.18 27.59 7.32
N GLU A 245 -2.83 26.81 8.16
CA GLU A 245 -2.28 25.82 9.09
C GLU A 245 -2.19 24.43 8.46
N PHE A 246 -3.07 24.14 7.50
CA PHE A 246 -3.01 23.00 6.60
C PHE A 246 -2.84 23.49 5.16
N VAL A 247 -1.88 22.90 4.42
CA VAL A 247 -1.60 23.23 3.02
C VAL A 247 -1.76 21.98 2.18
N TYR A 248 -2.76 21.98 1.31
CA TYR A 248 -2.97 20.89 0.35
C TYR A 248 -1.91 20.91 -0.75
N LYS A 249 -1.27 19.77 -1.01
CA LYS A 249 -0.14 19.63 -1.94
C LYS A 249 -0.40 18.63 -3.08
N GLY A 250 -1.67 18.28 -3.34
CA GLY A 250 -2.07 17.39 -4.43
C GLY A 250 -2.46 16.00 -3.97
N ARG A 251 -2.91 15.19 -4.94
CA ARG A 251 -3.44 13.84 -4.73
C ARG A 251 -2.34 12.80 -4.48
N GLY A 252 -2.74 11.67 -3.96
CA GLY A 252 -1.85 10.53 -3.74
C GLY A 252 -0.63 10.89 -2.89
N SER A 253 0.56 10.59 -3.37
CA SER A 253 1.83 10.84 -2.68
C SER A 253 2.42 12.24 -2.94
N ALA A 254 1.76 13.11 -3.70
CA ALA A 254 2.33 14.40 -4.15
C ALA A 254 2.86 15.27 -3.00
N ALA A 255 2.19 15.23 -1.83
CA ALA A 255 2.59 15.99 -0.64
C ALA A 255 3.92 15.51 0.00
N GLN A 256 4.40 14.30 -0.29
CA GLN A 256 5.54 13.69 0.42
C GLN A 256 6.85 14.47 0.22
N ALA A 257 7.10 14.93 -1.00
CA ALA A 257 8.31 15.70 -1.31
C ALA A 257 8.42 17.01 -0.49
N SER A 258 7.29 17.64 -0.17
CA SER A 258 7.28 18.86 0.64
C SER A 258 7.67 18.62 2.11
N PHE A 259 7.48 17.40 2.64
CA PHE A 259 7.98 17.02 3.95
C PHE A 259 9.49 16.73 3.90
N THR A 260 9.97 15.90 2.98
CA THR A 260 11.41 15.57 2.91
C THR A 260 12.30 16.76 2.60
N SER A 261 11.78 17.76 1.89
CA SER A 261 12.48 19.05 1.65
C SER A 261 12.50 19.96 2.89
N GLY A 262 11.68 19.68 3.91
CA GLY A 262 11.49 20.55 5.07
C GLY A 262 10.52 21.71 4.84
N GLU A 263 9.88 21.81 3.66
CA GLU A 263 8.85 22.81 3.37
C GLU A 263 7.63 22.64 4.28
N CYS A 264 7.17 21.40 4.51
CA CYS A 264 6.10 21.09 5.46
C CYS A 264 6.65 20.47 6.74
N ALA A 265 6.17 20.93 7.90
CA ALA A 265 6.66 20.49 9.20
C ALA A 265 6.00 19.21 9.73
N MET A 266 4.77 18.94 9.34
CA MET A 266 3.99 17.75 9.71
C MET A 266 3.34 17.13 8.48
N ILE A 267 3.29 15.78 8.42
CA ILE A 267 2.56 15.06 7.40
C ILE A 267 1.95 13.77 7.95
N GLN A 268 0.70 13.48 7.57
CA GLN A 268 0.14 12.12 7.65
C GLN A 268 0.25 11.45 6.29
N THR A 269 0.83 10.27 6.28
CA THR A 269 1.01 9.48 5.06
C THR A 269 1.32 8.02 5.40
N SER A 270 1.62 7.23 4.37
CA SER A 270 2.01 5.83 4.49
C SER A 270 3.28 5.63 5.34
N SER A 271 3.31 4.56 6.13
CA SER A 271 4.55 4.08 6.75
C SER A 271 5.62 3.75 5.71
N GLY A 272 5.24 3.31 4.50
CA GLY A 272 6.14 3.06 3.38
C GLY A 272 6.84 4.30 2.81
N PHE A 273 6.60 5.48 3.35
CA PHE A 273 7.33 6.71 3.06
C PHE A 273 8.64 6.83 3.88
N TYR A 274 8.83 6.01 4.89
CA TYR A 274 10.00 6.06 5.77
C TYR A 274 11.33 6.01 5.01
N GLY A 275 11.46 5.14 4.00
CA GLY A 275 12.67 5.02 3.20
C GLY A 275 13.07 6.33 2.53
N ASP A 276 12.10 7.09 1.99
CA ASP A 276 12.35 8.40 1.40
C ASP A 276 12.73 9.45 2.46
N VAL A 277 12.09 9.43 3.63
CA VAL A 277 12.43 10.32 4.74
C VAL A 277 13.84 10.04 5.25
N ALA A 278 14.17 8.78 5.49
CA ALA A 278 15.48 8.38 5.98
C ALA A 278 16.62 8.74 5.01
N LYS A 279 16.37 8.67 3.69
CA LYS A 279 17.38 8.99 2.66
C LYS A 279 17.50 10.49 2.41
N ASN A 280 16.40 11.23 2.41
CA ASN A 280 16.33 12.58 1.83
C ASN A 280 16.16 13.71 2.85
N ALA A 281 15.54 13.48 4.02
CA ALA A 281 15.37 14.51 5.02
C ALA A 281 16.73 14.93 5.62
N LYS A 282 16.97 16.24 5.67
CA LYS A 282 18.22 16.84 6.24
C LYS A 282 17.97 17.49 7.60
N PHE A 283 16.92 17.08 8.28
CA PHE A 283 16.52 17.54 9.61
C PHE A 283 16.17 16.35 10.50
N ALA A 284 16.15 16.54 11.79
CA ALA A 284 15.70 15.53 12.74
C ALA A 284 14.18 15.37 12.63
N TYR A 285 13.72 14.13 12.51
CA TYR A 285 12.29 13.82 12.37
C TYR A 285 11.82 12.81 13.42
N GLY A 286 10.51 12.77 13.63
CA GLY A 286 9.86 11.77 14.47
C GLY A 286 8.73 11.09 13.73
N LEU A 287 8.49 9.84 14.12
CA LEU A 287 7.36 9.02 13.67
C LEU A 287 6.44 8.79 14.88
N ALA A 288 5.14 8.89 14.68
CA ALA A 288 4.16 8.74 15.74
C ALA A 288 2.87 8.10 15.25
N PRO A 289 2.04 7.54 16.17
CA PRO A 289 0.71 7.09 15.84
C PRO A 289 -0.17 8.21 15.29
N LEU A 290 -1.26 7.82 14.63
CA LEU A 290 -2.28 8.75 14.17
C LEU A 290 -2.89 9.54 15.33
N PRO A 291 -3.16 10.85 15.17
CA PRO A 291 -3.91 11.62 16.13
C PRO A 291 -5.37 11.18 16.17
N TYR A 292 -6.01 11.36 17.31
CA TYR A 292 -7.42 11.03 17.51
C TYR A 292 -8.18 12.15 18.25
N TYR A 293 -9.51 12.08 18.23
CA TYR A 293 -10.35 12.94 19.05
C TYR A 293 -10.59 12.27 20.41
N PRO A 294 -10.13 12.84 21.54
CA PRO A 294 -10.19 12.20 22.85
C PRO A 294 -11.63 12.07 23.40
N ASP A 295 -12.56 12.88 22.89
CA ASP A 295 -13.99 12.81 23.23
C ASP A 295 -14.74 11.69 22.49
N VAL A 296 -14.12 11.00 21.54
CA VAL A 296 -14.72 9.89 20.79
C VAL A 296 -14.52 8.58 21.55
N LYS A 297 -15.59 8.03 22.08
CA LYS A 297 -15.56 6.76 22.82
C LYS A 297 -15.06 5.63 21.93
N GLY A 298 -14.05 4.93 22.40
CA GLY A 298 -13.44 3.78 21.69
C GLY A 298 -12.25 4.13 20.81
N ALA A 299 -11.90 5.41 20.66
CA ALA A 299 -10.66 5.83 20.02
C ALA A 299 -9.49 5.87 21.04
N PRO A 300 -8.26 5.55 20.63
CA PRO A 300 -7.91 4.99 19.32
C PRO A 300 -8.05 3.46 19.27
N GLN A 301 -8.46 2.93 18.11
CA GLN A 301 -8.51 1.49 17.81
C GLN A 301 -7.25 1.05 17.06
N ASN A 302 -7.38 0.10 16.10
CA ASN A 302 -6.36 -0.16 15.10
C ASN A 302 -6.65 0.64 13.82
N THR A 303 -5.65 0.75 12.94
CA THR A 303 -5.81 1.34 11.61
C THR A 303 -6.01 0.25 10.54
N VAL A 304 -6.43 0.64 9.35
CA VAL A 304 -6.55 -0.25 8.19
C VAL A 304 -5.24 -0.33 7.42
N ILE A 305 -5.04 -1.45 6.72
CA ILE A 305 -3.91 -1.56 5.79
C ILE A 305 -4.11 -0.66 4.59
N GLY A 306 -2.99 -0.22 4.03
CA GLY A 306 -2.84 0.31 2.69
C GLY A 306 -1.77 -0.46 1.95
N GLY A 307 -1.28 0.12 0.85
CA GLY A 307 -0.26 -0.51 0.02
C GLY A 307 -0.86 -1.50 -0.97
N ALA A 308 -0.15 -2.59 -1.27
CA ALA A 308 -0.56 -3.46 -2.38
C ALA A 308 -0.19 -4.92 -2.17
N SER A 309 -0.83 -5.77 -2.98
CA SER A 309 -0.50 -7.18 -3.17
C SER A 309 -0.19 -7.49 -4.63
N LEU A 310 0.44 -8.63 -4.88
CA LEU A 310 0.78 -9.10 -6.22
C LEU A 310 -0.25 -10.12 -6.70
N TRP A 311 -0.86 -9.84 -7.83
CA TRP A 311 -1.87 -10.68 -8.47
C TRP A 311 -1.26 -11.42 -9.64
N VAL A 312 -1.47 -12.72 -9.71
CA VAL A 312 -1.02 -13.56 -10.84
C VAL A 312 -2.08 -13.50 -11.92
N MET A 313 -1.73 -12.99 -13.11
CA MET A 313 -2.66 -12.87 -14.22
C MET A 313 -2.83 -14.21 -14.94
N ALA A 314 -4.08 -14.49 -15.35
CA ALA A 314 -4.42 -15.71 -16.08
C ALA A 314 -3.87 -15.71 -17.52
N GLY A 315 -3.93 -16.88 -18.19
CA GLY A 315 -3.56 -17.03 -19.60
C GLY A 315 -2.06 -17.22 -19.86
N LYS A 316 -1.28 -17.59 -18.83
CA LYS A 316 0.17 -17.83 -18.95
C LYS A 316 0.47 -19.33 -19.10
N LYS A 317 1.67 -19.65 -19.63
CA LYS A 317 2.11 -21.04 -19.77
C LYS A 317 2.50 -21.66 -18.44
N PRO A 318 2.41 -22.97 -18.24
CA PRO A 318 2.81 -23.63 -17.00
C PRO A 318 4.23 -23.31 -16.55
N ALA A 319 5.20 -23.20 -17.47
CA ALA A 319 6.57 -22.84 -17.16
C ALA A 319 6.70 -21.40 -16.61
N GLU A 320 5.89 -20.47 -17.12
CA GLU A 320 5.85 -19.08 -16.66
C GLU A 320 5.27 -18.99 -15.24
N TYR A 321 4.20 -19.77 -14.93
CA TYR A 321 3.67 -19.86 -13.57
C TYR A 321 4.68 -20.46 -12.58
N LYS A 322 5.51 -21.43 -12.99
CA LYS A 322 6.60 -21.92 -12.15
C LYS A 322 7.61 -20.81 -11.83
N GLY A 323 7.93 -19.96 -12.81
CA GLY A 323 8.78 -18.79 -12.59
C GLY A 323 8.18 -17.79 -11.62
N VAL A 324 6.86 -17.51 -11.73
CA VAL A 324 6.15 -16.67 -10.75
C VAL A 324 6.21 -17.28 -9.35
N ALA A 325 5.98 -18.60 -9.22
CA ALA A 325 6.05 -19.27 -7.92
C ALA A 325 7.45 -19.19 -7.31
N LYS A 326 8.50 -19.40 -8.10
CA LYS A 326 9.89 -19.24 -7.64
C LYS A 326 10.22 -17.82 -7.19
N PHE A 327 9.69 -16.82 -7.87
CA PHE A 327 9.82 -15.43 -7.45
C PHE A 327 9.08 -15.16 -6.14
N PHE A 328 7.88 -15.69 -5.96
CA PHE A 328 7.13 -15.54 -4.71
C PHE A 328 7.77 -16.31 -3.55
N GLU A 329 8.36 -17.49 -3.80
CA GLU A 329 9.16 -18.20 -2.82
C GLU A 329 10.35 -17.35 -2.34
N PHE A 330 11.09 -16.70 -3.25
CA PHE A 330 12.15 -15.73 -2.92
C PHE A 330 11.61 -14.55 -2.10
N LEU A 331 10.48 -13.95 -2.50
CA LEU A 331 9.86 -12.85 -1.77
C LEU A 331 9.33 -13.28 -0.38
N SER A 332 9.07 -14.58 -0.17
CA SER A 332 8.62 -15.14 1.12
C SER A 332 9.76 -15.39 2.09
N ASP A 333 11.02 -15.29 1.65
CA ASP A 333 12.16 -15.44 2.54
C ASP A 333 12.14 -14.41 3.66
N THR A 334 12.25 -14.86 4.91
CA THR A 334 12.15 -14.01 6.10
C THR A 334 13.19 -12.89 6.12
N LYS A 335 14.40 -13.13 5.59
CA LYS A 335 15.46 -12.10 5.53
C LYS A 335 15.14 -11.07 4.45
N VAL A 336 14.61 -11.50 3.31
CA VAL A 336 14.16 -10.59 2.23
C VAL A 336 13.04 -9.70 2.74
N GLN A 337 12.09 -10.24 3.47
CA GLN A 337 10.98 -9.47 4.05
C GLN A 337 11.44 -8.50 5.14
N ALA A 338 12.30 -8.95 6.05
CA ALA A 338 12.85 -8.08 7.09
C ALA A 338 13.69 -6.94 6.50
N ALA A 339 14.55 -7.22 5.51
CA ALA A 339 15.32 -6.19 4.81
C ALA A 339 14.41 -5.20 4.06
N SER A 340 13.35 -5.69 3.44
CA SER A 340 12.34 -4.86 2.76
C SER A 340 11.65 -3.90 3.74
N HIS A 341 11.18 -4.42 4.89
CA HIS A 341 10.59 -3.62 5.95
C HIS A 341 11.55 -2.53 6.44
N GLN A 342 12.78 -2.91 6.82
CA GLN A 342 13.78 -1.99 7.36
C GLN A 342 14.17 -0.88 6.37
N ARG A 343 14.18 -1.18 5.07
CA ARG A 343 14.52 -0.21 4.01
C ARG A 343 13.38 0.75 3.70
N THR A 344 12.15 0.25 3.67
CA THR A 344 11.01 0.99 3.10
C THR A 344 10.07 1.58 4.16
N GLY A 345 9.95 0.93 5.33
CA GLY A 345 8.93 1.22 6.34
C GLY A 345 7.55 0.59 6.02
N TYR A 346 7.41 -0.20 4.95
CA TYR A 346 6.26 -1.10 4.81
C TYR A 346 6.21 -2.08 5.96
N LEU A 347 5.03 -2.62 6.28
CA LEU A 347 4.89 -3.60 7.37
C LEU A 347 5.79 -4.83 7.13
N PRO A 348 6.35 -5.44 8.18
CA PRO A 348 6.96 -6.75 8.08
C PRO A 348 5.83 -7.78 7.94
N ILE A 349 5.38 -8.04 6.72
CA ILE A 349 4.13 -8.75 6.41
C ILE A 349 3.99 -10.15 7.00
N THR A 350 5.09 -10.71 7.57
CA THR A 350 5.08 -11.97 8.34
C THR A 350 5.61 -11.76 9.75
N MET A 351 5.19 -12.63 10.67
CA MET A 351 5.68 -12.61 12.06
C MET A 351 7.18 -12.91 12.14
N GLY A 352 7.68 -13.81 11.30
CA GLY A 352 9.13 -14.10 11.24
C GLY A 352 9.96 -12.89 10.84
N ALA A 353 9.50 -12.07 9.89
CA ALA A 353 10.19 -10.84 9.49
C ALA A 353 10.16 -9.78 10.61
N TYR A 354 9.04 -9.66 11.34
CA TYR A 354 8.94 -8.79 12.51
C TYR A 354 9.95 -9.19 13.58
N GLU A 355 9.95 -10.47 13.98
CA GLU A 355 10.86 -10.98 15.01
C GLU A 355 12.34 -10.85 14.63
N LEU A 356 12.68 -11.10 13.36
CA LEU A 356 14.04 -10.93 12.87
C LEU A 356 14.47 -9.44 12.92
N THR A 357 13.58 -8.53 12.57
CA THR A 357 13.84 -7.09 12.65
C THR A 357 14.02 -6.63 14.09
N ASP A 358 13.18 -7.08 15.02
CA ASP A 358 13.29 -6.75 16.45
C ASP A 358 14.58 -7.29 17.05
N LYS A 359 14.89 -8.58 16.84
CA LYS A 359 16.14 -9.22 17.30
C LYS A 359 17.41 -8.57 16.74
N SER A 360 17.34 -7.92 15.58
CA SER A 360 18.47 -7.17 15.01
C SER A 360 18.76 -5.83 15.72
N GLY A 361 17.87 -5.40 16.60
CA GLY A 361 17.94 -4.11 17.28
C GLY A 361 17.59 -2.92 16.36
N PHE A 362 16.93 -3.17 15.23
CA PHE A 362 16.59 -2.12 14.26
C PHE A 362 15.68 -1.05 14.89
N TYR A 363 14.61 -1.45 15.60
CA TYR A 363 13.68 -0.50 16.21
C TYR A 363 14.32 0.37 17.28
N ALA A 364 15.28 -0.17 18.05
CA ALA A 364 16.04 0.62 19.02
C ALA A 364 16.93 1.68 18.35
N LYS A 365 17.51 1.36 17.18
CA LYS A 365 18.34 2.29 16.41
C LYS A 365 17.54 3.28 15.57
N HIS A 366 16.29 2.96 15.23
CA HIS A 366 15.38 3.76 14.42
C HIS A 366 14.04 3.95 15.14
N PRO A 367 14.00 4.78 16.22
CA PRO A 367 12.82 4.95 17.06
C PRO A 367 11.59 5.40 16.27
N GLY A 368 10.44 4.74 16.55
CA GLY A 368 9.15 5.01 15.91
C GLY A 368 8.90 4.24 14.62
N THR A 369 9.86 3.50 14.09
CA THR A 369 9.65 2.65 12.89
C THR A 369 8.75 1.43 13.18
N ASP A 370 8.57 1.08 14.44
CA ASP A 370 7.61 0.07 14.93
C ASP A 370 6.17 0.60 15.05
N THR A 371 5.95 1.92 14.93
CA THR A 371 4.63 2.57 15.07
C THR A 371 3.58 1.92 14.18
N ALA A 372 3.92 1.63 12.93
CA ALA A 372 3.00 1.03 11.97
C ALA A 372 2.50 -0.36 12.44
N VAL A 373 3.40 -1.20 12.95
CA VAL A 373 3.05 -2.53 13.48
C VAL A 373 2.21 -2.37 14.75
N ASN A 374 2.62 -1.50 15.67
CA ASN A 374 1.94 -1.28 16.94
C ASN A 374 0.50 -0.77 16.76
N GLN A 375 0.22 -0.02 15.70
CA GLN A 375 -1.15 0.39 15.37
C GLN A 375 -2.00 -0.79 14.85
N MET A 376 -1.40 -1.72 14.12
CA MET A 376 -2.11 -2.85 13.50
C MET A 376 -2.45 -3.98 14.47
N VAL A 377 -1.67 -4.16 15.55
CA VAL A 377 -1.87 -5.23 16.54
C VAL A 377 -2.87 -4.88 17.64
N ARG A 378 -3.48 -3.70 17.62
CA ARG A 378 -4.54 -3.32 18.56
C ARG A 378 -5.80 -4.14 18.34
N LYS A 379 -6.75 -4.06 19.29
CA LYS A 379 -8.02 -4.79 19.19
C LYS A 379 -8.78 -4.39 17.92
N VAL A 380 -9.06 -5.37 17.08
CA VAL A 380 -9.81 -5.22 15.83
C VAL A 380 -11.32 -5.26 16.12
N THR A 381 -12.08 -4.39 15.45
CA THR A 381 -13.55 -4.37 15.46
C THR A 381 -14.08 -4.55 14.03
N ASP A 382 -15.40 -4.64 13.87
CA ASP A 382 -16.01 -4.66 12.52
C ASP A 382 -15.75 -3.36 11.73
N ASN A 383 -15.57 -2.22 12.42
CA ASN A 383 -15.29 -0.92 11.80
C ASN A 383 -13.79 -0.72 11.45
N SER A 384 -12.88 -1.51 12.03
CA SER A 384 -11.43 -1.31 11.91
C SER A 384 -10.67 -2.49 11.29
N ARG A 385 -11.41 -3.54 10.87
CA ARG A 385 -10.81 -4.74 10.27
C ARG A 385 -10.22 -4.49 8.87
N GLY A 386 -10.74 -3.52 8.13
CA GLY A 386 -10.40 -3.19 6.75
C GLY A 386 -11.61 -2.67 6.00
N ILE A 387 -11.39 -2.24 4.76
CA ILE A 387 -12.45 -1.72 3.87
C ILE A 387 -12.26 -2.40 2.51
N ARG A 388 -13.27 -3.14 2.02
CA ARG A 388 -13.20 -3.91 0.77
C ARG A 388 -14.46 -3.70 -0.06
N LEU A 389 -14.48 -2.59 -0.81
CA LEU A 389 -15.63 -2.16 -1.61
C LEU A 389 -15.37 -2.35 -3.12
N GLY A 390 -16.41 -2.68 -3.86
CA GLY A 390 -16.35 -2.74 -5.33
C GLY A 390 -16.23 -1.35 -5.97
N ASN A 391 -15.58 -1.25 -7.13
CA ASN A 391 -15.33 0.03 -7.83
C ASN A 391 -14.67 1.09 -6.94
N TYR A 392 -13.92 0.68 -5.92
CA TYR A 392 -13.43 1.60 -4.90
C TYR A 392 -12.32 2.52 -5.43
N VAL A 393 -11.58 2.11 -6.45
CA VAL A 393 -10.62 2.99 -7.16
C VAL A 393 -11.32 4.27 -7.64
N GLN A 394 -12.48 4.12 -8.31
CA GLN A 394 -13.26 5.26 -8.80
C GLN A 394 -13.90 6.05 -7.66
N ILE A 395 -14.29 5.38 -6.56
CA ILE A 395 -14.82 6.05 -5.37
C ILE A 395 -13.73 6.92 -4.75
N ARG A 396 -12.50 6.43 -4.62
CA ARG A 396 -11.38 7.24 -4.08
C ARG A 396 -11.08 8.47 -4.96
N THR A 397 -11.24 8.37 -6.27
CA THR A 397 -11.17 9.56 -7.16
C THR A 397 -12.25 10.57 -6.83
N ILE A 398 -13.48 10.11 -6.53
CA ILE A 398 -14.59 10.99 -6.10
C ILE A 398 -14.26 11.63 -4.73
N GLU A 399 -13.70 10.89 -3.80
CA GLU A 399 -13.24 11.41 -2.50
C GLU A 399 -12.23 12.55 -2.69
N ASP A 400 -11.22 12.35 -3.53
CA ASP A 400 -10.24 13.40 -3.84
C ASP A 400 -10.90 14.63 -4.48
N GLU A 401 -11.74 14.45 -5.49
CA GLU A 401 -12.46 15.56 -6.16
C GLU A 401 -13.28 16.40 -5.20
N GLU A 402 -14.04 15.76 -4.33
CA GLU A 402 -14.95 16.44 -3.40
C GLU A 402 -14.18 17.13 -2.25
N LEU A 403 -13.15 16.48 -1.72
CA LEU A 403 -12.30 17.08 -0.69
C LEU A 403 -11.52 18.29 -1.24
N GLU A 404 -11.06 18.25 -2.48
CA GLU A 404 -10.43 19.39 -3.15
C GLU A 404 -11.38 20.61 -3.24
N GLN A 405 -12.69 20.39 -3.42
CA GLN A 405 -13.67 21.48 -3.39
C GLN A 405 -13.81 22.10 -1.99
N VAL A 406 -13.61 21.28 -0.93
CA VAL A 406 -13.60 21.79 0.45
C VAL A 406 -12.36 22.64 0.70
N TRP A 407 -11.18 22.15 0.31
CA TRP A 407 -9.91 22.90 0.47
C TRP A 407 -9.89 24.20 -0.35
N ALA A 408 -10.55 24.20 -1.50
CA ALA A 408 -10.73 25.39 -2.32
C ALA A 408 -11.83 26.36 -1.81
N GLY A 409 -12.52 26.00 -0.71
CA GLY A 409 -13.60 26.81 -0.13
C GLY A 409 -14.89 26.85 -0.97
N LYS A 410 -15.05 25.94 -1.94
CA LYS A 410 -16.21 25.87 -2.86
C LYS A 410 -17.36 25.03 -2.32
N LYS A 411 -17.07 24.09 -1.39
CA LYS A 411 -18.07 23.27 -0.70
C LYS A 411 -17.81 23.27 0.79
N THR A 412 -18.86 23.10 1.57
CA THR A 412 -18.76 22.73 2.99
C THR A 412 -18.36 21.26 3.12
N ALA A 413 -17.83 20.88 4.28
CA ALA A 413 -17.51 19.49 4.61
C ALA A 413 -18.74 18.57 4.41
N LYS A 414 -19.92 19.02 4.87
CA LYS A 414 -21.14 18.23 4.74
C LYS A 414 -21.57 18.01 3.29
N GLU A 415 -21.58 19.07 2.47
CA GLU A 415 -21.94 18.96 1.05
C GLU A 415 -21.00 18.02 0.30
N ALA A 416 -19.69 18.08 0.57
CA ALA A 416 -18.69 17.22 -0.05
C ALA A 416 -18.90 15.75 0.37
N LEU A 417 -19.04 15.48 1.66
CA LEU A 417 -19.24 14.12 2.17
C LEU A 417 -20.57 13.51 1.72
N ASP A 418 -21.66 14.29 1.66
CA ASP A 418 -22.94 13.83 1.10
C ASP A 418 -22.82 13.51 -0.39
N SER A 419 -22.07 14.32 -1.15
CA SER A 419 -21.78 14.06 -2.56
C SER A 419 -20.96 12.77 -2.75
N ILE A 420 -19.92 12.56 -1.94
CA ILE A 420 -19.12 11.32 -1.97
C ILE A 420 -20.01 10.10 -1.71
N VAL A 421 -20.85 10.16 -0.67
CA VAL A 421 -21.77 9.06 -0.31
C VAL A 421 -22.75 8.77 -1.45
N SER A 422 -23.35 9.81 -2.04
CA SER A 422 -24.30 9.66 -3.14
C SER A 422 -23.64 9.05 -4.38
N ARG A 423 -22.59 9.68 -4.91
CA ARG A 423 -21.85 9.23 -6.10
C ARG A 423 -21.18 7.87 -5.89
N GLY A 424 -20.61 7.65 -4.72
CA GLY A 424 -19.98 6.37 -4.36
C GLY A 424 -21.00 5.23 -4.29
N ASN A 425 -22.18 5.48 -3.70
CA ASN A 425 -23.24 4.48 -3.64
C ASN A 425 -23.84 4.12 -5.01
N GLU A 426 -23.83 5.04 -5.99
CA GLU A 426 -24.16 4.69 -7.37
C GLU A 426 -23.17 3.68 -7.98
N LEU A 427 -21.87 3.88 -7.74
CA LEU A 427 -20.82 2.95 -8.18
C LEU A 427 -20.93 1.58 -7.48
N LEU A 428 -21.21 1.59 -6.17
CA LEU A 428 -21.44 0.35 -5.41
C LEU A 428 -22.68 -0.40 -5.91
N ALA A 429 -23.76 0.30 -6.23
CA ALA A 429 -24.95 -0.30 -6.82
C ALA A 429 -24.69 -0.89 -8.22
N ARG A 430 -23.82 -0.28 -9.03
CA ARG A 430 -23.36 -0.86 -10.31
C ARG A 430 -22.55 -2.13 -10.08
N PHE A 431 -21.63 -2.13 -9.11
CA PHE A 431 -20.85 -3.30 -8.73
C PHE A 431 -21.74 -4.45 -8.26
N GLU A 432 -22.72 -4.18 -7.40
CA GLU A 432 -23.69 -5.18 -6.94
C GLU A 432 -24.42 -5.86 -8.10
N ARG A 433 -24.87 -5.10 -9.10
CA ARG A 433 -25.55 -5.64 -10.29
C ARG A 433 -24.63 -6.52 -11.16
N SER A 434 -23.36 -6.17 -11.25
CA SER A 434 -22.37 -6.95 -12.02
C SER A 434 -21.94 -8.22 -11.28
N TYR A 435 -21.89 -8.17 -9.94
CA TYR A 435 -21.46 -9.28 -9.09
C TYR A 435 -22.47 -10.45 -9.10
N LYS A 436 -23.77 -10.14 -9.26
CA LYS A 436 -24.87 -11.12 -9.31
C LYS A 436 -24.98 -11.85 -10.65
N LYS A 437 -24.31 -11.40 -11.70
CA LYS A 437 -24.28 -12.04 -13.01
C LYS A 437 -23.12 -13.04 -13.12
#